data_2c2745872125d953e5d40755f363d94d
#
_entry.id   2c2745872125d953e5d40755f363d94d
#
_cell.length_a   1.000
_cell.length_b   1.000
_cell.length_c   1.000
_cell.angle_alpha   90.00
_cell.angle_beta   90.00
_cell.angle_gamma   90.00
#
_symmetry.space_group_name_H-M   'P 1'
#
loop_
_entity.id
_entity.type
_entity.pdbx_description
1 polymer ?
#
loop_
_entity_poly.entity_id
_entity_poly.type
_entity_poly.pdbx_seq_one_letter_code
_entity_poly.pdbx_strand_id
1 'polypeptide(L)'
;MREKVVLAYSGGLDTSIIIPWLKENYNRDVIAMIADVGQGDDIDAVMEKAHKTGAAKVIVKDLREEFLNDYVFPAVRAGAVYEHKYLLGTSLARPVIARHQVEVALQENATALAHGCTGKGNDQVRFEHAFQALAPELKVIAPWREWTLKSREDCLDYAEQRGISVTASREKIHSRDRNLWHLSHEGGELEDPANAPFESTWQMTKSPQDAPDREETVTIGFAQGTPVSVNGEKLGPISLVELLNEIGGRNAIGRVDLVENRFVGIKSRGCYETPGGTLILTAHRELEALCLERELTHFKQEIALKYAELVYFGLWFTPLREALDAFVAQTQKEITGSVTLKLYKGNVSIGSRASENSLYRTDLSSFTMGDSYDQKDAEGFIRILGLPARSLALLKKQQEGTKQESLK
;
A
#
# COMPACT_ATOMS: atom_id res chain seq x y z
N MET A 1 25.37 -33.39 3.23
CA MET A 1 25.15 -31.95 3.52
C MET A 1 23.77 -31.83 4.16
N ARG A 2 23.61 -30.92 5.12
CA ARG A 2 22.29 -30.64 5.68
C ARG A 2 21.43 -29.95 4.62
N GLU A 3 20.14 -30.20 4.66
CA GLU A 3 19.19 -29.42 3.84
C GLU A 3 19.19 -27.96 4.27
N LYS A 4 18.91 -27.07 3.33
CA LYS A 4 18.90 -25.63 3.57
C LYS A 4 17.48 -25.09 3.65
N VAL A 5 17.29 -24.05 4.45
CA VAL A 5 16.07 -23.23 4.52
C VAL A 5 16.43 -21.76 4.39
N VAL A 6 15.68 -21.02 3.57
CA VAL A 6 15.81 -19.56 3.50
C VAL A 6 14.76 -18.90 4.39
N LEU A 7 15.22 -18.08 5.32
CA LEU A 7 14.39 -17.31 6.24
C LEU A 7 14.35 -15.84 5.80
N ALA A 8 13.16 -15.26 5.61
CA ALA A 8 13.01 -13.82 5.55
C ALA A 8 13.34 -13.23 6.94
N TYR A 9 14.48 -12.54 7.03
CA TYR A 9 15.06 -12.11 8.29
C TYR A 9 15.05 -10.59 8.44
N SER A 10 14.39 -10.11 9.48
CA SER A 10 14.26 -8.67 9.78
C SER A 10 15.18 -8.19 10.94
N GLY A 11 15.91 -9.09 11.60
CA GLY A 11 16.67 -8.73 12.80
C GLY A 11 15.82 -8.52 14.07
N GLY A 12 14.50 -8.60 13.97
CA GLY A 12 13.58 -8.52 15.10
C GLY A 12 13.66 -9.74 16.02
N LEU A 13 12.92 -9.70 17.14
CA LEU A 13 12.87 -10.80 18.12
C LEU A 13 12.47 -12.11 17.43
N ASP A 14 11.31 -12.10 16.75
CA ASP A 14 10.72 -13.30 16.18
C ASP A 14 11.65 -13.99 15.19
N THR A 15 12.17 -13.24 14.21
CA THR A 15 13.06 -13.82 13.20
C THR A 15 14.41 -14.26 13.78
N SER A 16 14.90 -13.61 14.84
CA SER A 16 16.14 -14.02 15.51
C SER A 16 15.99 -15.37 16.23
N ILE A 17 14.90 -15.61 16.93
CA ILE A 17 14.68 -16.90 17.61
C ILE A 17 14.34 -18.04 16.64
N ILE A 18 13.84 -17.72 15.45
CA ILE A 18 13.54 -18.72 14.41
C ILE A 18 14.82 -19.40 13.89
N ILE A 19 15.95 -18.72 13.83
CA ILE A 19 17.20 -19.32 13.35
C ILE A 19 17.60 -20.57 14.17
N PRO A 20 17.82 -20.49 15.49
CA PRO A 20 18.15 -21.68 16.29
C PRO A 20 16.99 -22.68 16.32
N TRP A 21 15.74 -22.23 16.34
CA TRP A 21 14.58 -23.13 16.33
C TRP A 21 14.54 -24.03 15.07
N LEU A 22 14.80 -23.47 13.88
CA LEU A 22 14.90 -24.23 12.64
C LEU A 22 16.04 -25.26 12.66
N LYS A 23 17.18 -24.92 13.27
CA LYS A 23 18.29 -25.84 13.42
C LYS A 23 17.97 -26.99 14.37
N GLU A 24 17.29 -26.71 15.48
CA GLU A 24 16.93 -27.68 16.50
C GLU A 24 15.82 -28.63 16.03
N ASN A 25 14.80 -28.13 15.36
CA ASN A 25 13.60 -28.90 15.04
C ASN A 25 13.62 -29.51 13.63
N TYR A 26 14.36 -28.90 12.71
CA TYR A 26 14.41 -29.34 11.31
C TYR A 26 15.80 -29.82 10.88
N ASN A 27 16.84 -29.67 11.71
CA ASN A 27 18.24 -30.02 11.38
C ASN A 27 18.71 -29.44 10.04
N ARG A 28 18.32 -28.18 9.74
CA ARG A 28 18.64 -27.48 8.49
C ARG A 28 19.68 -26.40 8.71
N ASP A 29 20.45 -26.12 7.66
CA ASP A 29 21.28 -24.92 7.58
C ASP A 29 20.40 -23.73 7.20
N VAL A 30 20.40 -22.68 8.03
CA VAL A 30 19.55 -21.49 7.84
C VAL A 30 20.30 -20.42 7.06
N ILE A 31 19.74 -20.01 5.94
CA ILE A 31 20.16 -18.84 5.17
C ILE A 31 19.26 -17.68 5.56
N ALA A 32 19.80 -16.67 6.22
CA ALA A 32 19.07 -15.45 6.55
C ALA A 32 19.10 -14.50 5.35
N MET A 33 17.94 -14.23 4.75
CA MET A 33 17.80 -13.23 3.70
C MET A 33 17.27 -11.92 4.31
N ILE A 34 18.05 -10.87 4.21
CA ILE A 34 17.71 -9.51 4.61
C ILE A 34 17.28 -8.74 3.37
N ALA A 35 16.06 -8.25 3.34
CA ALA A 35 15.54 -7.42 2.27
C ALA A 35 15.51 -5.96 2.74
N ASP A 36 16.22 -5.08 2.05
CA ASP A 36 16.14 -3.64 2.25
C ASP A 36 15.05 -3.07 1.33
N VAL A 37 13.95 -2.66 1.92
CA VAL A 37 12.84 -1.93 1.28
C VAL A 37 12.72 -0.49 1.82
N GLY A 38 13.79 0.00 2.48
CA GLY A 38 13.86 1.34 3.07
C GLY A 38 13.27 1.44 4.46
N GLN A 39 13.43 0.40 5.27
CA GLN A 39 13.01 0.40 6.66
C GLN A 39 13.90 1.24 7.59
N GLY A 40 15.09 1.65 7.09
CA GLY A 40 16.02 2.51 7.83
C GLY A 40 16.82 1.79 8.91
N ASP A 41 16.93 0.47 8.82
CA ASP A 41 17.76 -0.34 9.71
C ASP A 41 19.25 -0.20 9.36
N ASP A 42 20.11 -0.36 10.37
CA ASP A 42 21.53 -0.60 10.17
C ASP A 42 21.73 -2.04 9.66
N ILE A 43 21.87 -2.18 8.34
CA ILE A 43 21.97 -3.47 7.68
C ILE A 43 23.17 -4.27 8.17
N ASP A 44 24.32 -3.61 8.43
CA ASP A 44 25.53 -4.28 8.91
C ASP A 44 25.30 -4.86 10.31
N ALA A 45 24.64 -4.12 11.20
CA ALA A 45 24.27 -4.60 12.53
C ALA A 45 23.27 -5.77 12.46
N VAL A 46 22.31 -5.75 11.51
CA VAL A 46 21.35 -6.84 11.28
C VAL A 46 22.08 -8.08 10.75
N MET A 47 23.02 -7.92 9.82
CA MET A 47 23.87 -9.01 9.30
C MET A 47 24.70 -9.67 10.40
N GLU A 48 25.40 -8.86 11.22
CA GLU A 48 26.21 -9.34 12.32
C GLU A 48 25.35 -10.13 13.33
N LYS A 49 24.17 -9.62 13.63
CA LYS A 49 23.20 -10.30 14.49
C LYS A 49 22.76 -11.65 13.94
N ALA A 50 22.45 -11.74 12.64
CA ALA A 50 22.08 -13.00 12.00
C ALA A 50 23.20 -14.05 12.11
N HIS A 51 24.48 -13.64 11.89
CA HIS A 51 25.63 -14.52 12.06
C HIS A 51 25.79 -14.98 13.52
N LYS A 52 25.72 -14.05 14.48
CA LYS A 52 25.81 -14.37 15.92
C LYS A 52 24.69 -15.31 16.39
N THR A 53 23.51 -15.20 15.80
CA THR A 53 22.36 -16.05 16.10
C THR A 53 22.51 -17.45 15.48
N GLY A 54 23.48 -17.65 14.57
CA GLY A 54 23.84 -18.96 14.01
C GLY A 54 23.31 -19.22 12.60
N ALA A 55 23.00 -18.20 11.83
CA ALA A 55 22.76 -18.34 10.39
C ALA A 55 24.01 -18.91 9.70
N ALA A 56 23.83 -19.93 8.84
CA ALA A 56 24.91 -20.53 8.06
C ALA A 56 25.39 -19.59 6.95
N LYS A 57 24.50 -18.75 6.45
CA LYS A 57 24.78 -17.72 5.44
C LYS A 57 23.83 -16.55 5.64
N VAL A 58 24.32 -15.34 5.33
CA VAL A 58 23.50 -14.13 5.30
C VAL A 58 23.57 -13.55 3.89
N ILE A 59 22.42 -13.19 3.33
CA ILE A 59 22.31 -12.60 2.00
C ILE A 59 21.48 -11.32 2.15
N VAL A 60 22.03 -10.20 1.69
CA VAL A 60 21.33 -8.90 1.66
C VAL A 60 20.86 -8.62 0.24
N LYS A 61 19.65 -8.15 0.10
CA LYS A 61 19.05 -7.67 -1.14
C LYS A 61 18.60 -6.23 -0.97
N ASP A 62 19.19 -5.31 -1.71
CA ASP A 62 18.66 -3.94 -1.84
C ASP A 62 17.51 -3.98 -2.85
N LEU A 63 16.30 -3.83 -2.35
CA LEU A 63 15.06 -3.91 -3.13
C LEU A 63 14.33 -2.57 -3.22
N ARG A 64 14.93 -1.48 -2.75
CA ARG A 64 14.27 -0.17 -2.62
C ARG A 64 13.75 0.36 -3.95
N GLU A 65 14.56 0.31 -4.99
CA GLU A 65 14.19 0.81 -6.31
C GLU A 65 13.15 -0.08 -6.98
N GLU A 66 13.34 -1.41 -6.93
CA GLU A 66 12.38 -2.40 -7.44
C GLU A 66 11.03 -2.30 -6.72
N PHE A 67 11.06 -2.16 -5.38
CA PHE A 67 9.84 -1.99 -4.58
C PHE A 67 9.00 -0.80 -5.05
N LEU A 68 9.64 0.34 -5.34
CA LEU A 68 8.94 1.51 -5.84
C LEU A 68 8.46 1.35 -7.28
N ASN A 69 9.33 0.94 -8.19
CA ASN A 69 9.03 0.91 -9.62
C ASN A 69 8.03 -0.19 -10.00
N ASP A 70 8.18 -1.39 -9.41
CA ASP A 70 7.47 -2.59 -9.85
C ASP A 70 6.27 -2.94 -8.96
N TYR A 71 6.15 -2.34 -7.77
CA TYR A 71 5.05 -2.62 -6.84
C TYR A 71 4.27 -1.36 -6.43
N VAL A 72 4.97 -0.32 -5.97
CA VAL A 72 4.30 0.89 -5.46
C VAL A 72 3.71 1.72 -6.61
N PHE A 73 4.48 2.07 -7.62
CA PHE A 73 4.00 2.91 -8.72
C PHE A 73 2.93 2.23 -9.58
N PRO A 74 2.94 0.91 -9.84
CA PRO A 74 1.78 0.23 -10.42
C PRO A 74 0.51 0.39 -9.57
N ALA A 75 0.59 0.28 -8.25
CA ALA A 75 -0.55 0.50 -7.36
C ALA A 75 -1.03 1.97 -7.38
N VAL A 76 -0.10 2.95 -7.46
CA VAL A 76 -0.42 4.37 -7.66
C VAL A 76 -1.18 4.58 -8.98
N ARG A 77 -0.66 4.06 -10.09
CA ARG A 77 -1.30 4.13 -11.41
C ARG A 77 -2.69 3.48 -11.43
N ALA A 78 -2.85 2.40 -10.68
CA ALA A 78 -4.15 1.76 -10.49
C ALA A 78 -5.11 2.61 -9.63
N GLY A 79 -4.60 3.55 -8.84
CA GLY A 79 -5.37 4.28 -7.83
C GLY A 79 -5.76 3.40 -6.64
N ALA A 80 -4.98 2.33 -6.38
CA ALA A 80 -5.29 1.29 -5.41
C ALA A 80 -5.18 1.80 -3.97
N VAL A 81 -6.30 1.84 -3.27
CA VAL A 81 -6.40 2.19 -1.85
C VAL A 81 -7.37 1.24 -1.17
N TYR A 82 -6.90 0.45 -0.21
CA TYR A 82 -7.75 -0.51 0.48
C TYR A 82 -8.69 0.20 1.46
N GLU A 83 -9.97 -0.17 1.40
CA GLU A 83 -11.05 0.42 2.21
C GLU A 83 -11.03 1.97 2.21
N HIS A 84 -10.65 2.56 1.07
CA HIS A 84 -10.59 4.01 0.81
C HIS A 84 -9.57 4.79 1.65
N LYS A 85 -8.75 4.12 2.47
CA LYS A 85 -7.82 4.77 3.40
C LYS A 85 -6.40 4.21 3.37
N TYR A 86 -6.23 2.88 3.29
CA TYR A 86 -4.93 2.24 3.44
C TYR A 86 -4.18 2.18 2.10
N LEU A 87 -3.00 2.80 2.06
CA LEU A 87 -2.15 2.90 0.86
C LEU A 87 -1.24 1.68 0.67
N LEU A 88 -1.57 0.54 1.29
CA LEU A 88 -1.04 -0.79 1.01
C LEU A 88 0.45 -1.02 1.29
N GLY A 89 1.14 -0.17 2.05
CA GLY A 89 2.60 -0.21 2.17
C GLY A 89 3.17 -1.56 2.60
N THR A 90 2.63 -2.19 3.65
CA THR A 90 3.04 -3.55 4.06
C THR A 90 2.68 -4.58 3.00
N SER A 91 1.47 -4.47 2.42
CA SER A 91 0.96 -5.43 1.44
C SER A 91 1.77 -5.45 0.14
N LEU A 92 2.32 -4.30 -0.26
CA LEU A 92 3.19 -4.15 -1.44
C LEU A 92 4.61 -4.65 -1.19
N ALA A 93 5.11 -4.56 0.06
CA ALA A 93 6.46 -5.02 0.39
C ALA A 93 6.58 -6.56 0.45
N ARG A 94 5.52 -7.28 0.85
CA ARG A 94 5.60 -8.73 1.02
C ARG A 94 5.84 -9.50 -0.28
N PRO A 95 5.17 -9.23 -1.40
CA PRO A 95 5.43 -9.96 -2.65
C PRO A 95 6.84 -9.75 -3.21
N VAL A 96 7.45 -8.56 -3.10
CA VAL A 96 8.84 -8.35 -3.55
C VAL A 96 9.82 -9.13 -2.67
N ILE A 97 9.63 -9.10 -1.34
CA ILE A 97 10.47 -9.87 -0.41
C ILE A 97 10.34 -11.38 -0.69
N ALA A 98 9.10 -11.87 -0.83
CA ALA A 98 8.83 -13.28 -1.08
C ALA A 98 9.44 -13.78 -2.40
N ARG A 99 9.37 -12.98 -3.46
CA ARG A 99 9.99 -13.29 -4.76
C ARG A 99 11.49 -13.49 -4.62
N HIS A 100 12.19 -12.53 -4.00
CA HIS A 100 13.63 -12.63 -3.80
C HIS A 100 14.01 -13.76 -2.84
N GLN A 101 13.16 -14.08 -1.88
CA GLN A 101 13.38 -15.24 -1.00
C GLN A 101 13.31 -16.55 -1.78
N VAL A 102 12.38 -16.70 -2.71
CA VAL A 102 12.31 -17.84 -3.64
C VAL A 102 13.55 -17.89 -4.54
N GLU A 103 13.95 -16.76 -5.13
CA GLU A 103 15.15 -16.68 -5.98
C GLU A 103 16.40 -17.14 -5.23
N VAL A 104 16.58 -16.67 -3.98
CA VAL A 104 17.68 -17.11 -3.12
C VAL A 104 17.60 -18.61 -2.82
N ALA A 105 16.41 -19.13 -2.55
CA ALA A 105 16.23 -20.56 -2.28
C ALA A 105 16.63 -21.42 -3.47
N LEU A 106 16.24 -21.05 -4.66
CA LEU A 106 16.61 -21.75 -5.90
C LEU A 106 18.13 -21.66 -6.17
N GLN A 107 18.74 -20.49 -6.01
CA GLN A 107 20.18 -20.27 -6.19
C GLN A 107 21.03 -21.07 -5.21
N GLU A 108 20.56 -21.20 -3.96
CA GLU A 108 21.27 -21.90 -2.90
C GLU A 108 20.91 -23.40 -2.81
N ASN A 109 20.05 -23.90 -3.70
CA ASN A 109 19.49 -25.25 -3.64
C ASN A 109 18.85 -25.56 -2.27
N ALA A 110 18.14 -24.60 -1.70
CA ALA A 110 17.36 -24.80 -0.50
C ALA A 110 16.05 -25.53 -0.82
N THR A 111 15.59 -26.36 0.11
CA THR A 111 14.37 -27.16 -0.05
C THR A 111 13.19 -26.63 0.74
N ALA A 112 13.40 -25.51 1.46
CA ALA A 112 12.37 -24.88 2.27
C ALA A 112 12.53 -23.36 2.34
N LEU A 113 11.38 -22.71 2.58
CA LEU A 113 11.25 -21.29 2.88
C LEU A 113 10.65 -21.13 4.28
N ALA A 114 11.08 -20.12 5.02
CA ALA A 114 10.53 -19.83 6.34
C ALA A 114 10.23 -18.34 6.51
N HIS A 115 9.21 -18.02 7.31
CA HIS A 115 8.85 -16.65 7.69
C HIS A 115 8.44 -16.57 9.16
N GLY A 116 8.56 -15.38 9.75
CA GLY A 116 8.21 -15.10 11.14
C GLY A 116 6.80 -14.52 11.35
N CYS A 117 5.90 -14.67 10.38
CA CYS A 117 4.56 -14.10 10.46
C CYS A 117 3.67 -14.88 11.41
N THR A 118 2.87 -14.16 12.23
CA THR A 118 1.91 -14.78 13.15
C THR A 118 0.71 -15.35 12.41
N GLY A 119 0.06 -16.37 12.99
CA GLY A 119 -1.14 -17.00 12.42
C GLY A 119 -2.39 -16.10 12.39
N LYS A 120 -2.35 -14.94 13.04
CA LYS A 120 -3.45 -13.96 13.09
C LYS A 120 -3.34 -12.85 12.05
N GLY A 121 -2.16 -12.69 11.41
CA GLY A 121 -1.87 -11.62 10.46
C GLY A 121 -2.11 -12.03 9.00
N ASN A 122 -2.29 -11.03 8.13
CA ASN A 122 -2.37 -11.24 6.69
C ASN A 122 -1.02 -11.63 6.06
N ASP A 123 0.10 -11.27 6.69
CA ASP A 123 1.42 -11.43 6.11
C ASP A 123 1.80 -12.88 5.84
N GLN A 124 1.35 -13.83 6.66
CA GLN A 124 1.52 -15.24 6.37
C GLN A 124 0.88 -15.63 5.03
N VAL A 125 -0.33 -15.12 4.74
CA VAL A 125 -1.03 -15.39 3.47
C VAL A 125 -0.25 -14.77 2.31
N ARG A 126 0.24 -13.54 2.46
CA ARG A 126 0.99 -12.81 1.44
C ARG A 126 2.28 -13.53 1.06
N PHE A 127 3.05 -14.00 2.05
CA PHE A 127 4.26 -14.78 1.81
C PHE A 127 3.96 -16.13 1.17
N GLU A 128 3.07 -16.90 1.78
CA GLU A 128 2.83 -18.28 1.35
C GLU A 128 2.13 -18.35 -0.01
N HIS A 129 1.21 -17.46 -0.31
CA HIS A 129 0.61 -17.38 -1.63
C HIS A 129 1.66 -17.04 -2.71
N ALA A 130 2.58 -16.11 -2.42
CA ALA A 130 3.69 -15.82 -3.31
C ALA A 130 4.61 -17.04 -3.50
N PHE A 131 4.94 -17.75 -2.42
CA PHE A 131 5.74 -18.99 -2.50
C PHE A 131 5.07 -20.06 -3.36
N GLN A 132 3.76 -20.29 -3.14
CA GLN A 132 2.98 -21.25 -3.93
C GLN A 132 2.90 -20.89 -5.41
N ALA A 133 2.82 -19.61 -5.72
CA ALA A 133 2.77 -19.13 -7.11
C ALA A 133 4.13 -19.24 -7.82
N LEU A 134 5.25 -19.05 -7.09
CA LEU A 134 6.59 -18.95 -7.68
C LEU A 134 7.41 -20.22 -7.57
N ALA A 135 7.23 -21.03 -6.54
CA ALA A 135 7.98 -22.27 -6.27
C ALA A 135 7.13 -23.25 -5.44
N PRO A 136 6.08 -23.85 -6.02
CA PRO A 136 5.15 -24.72 -5.30
C PRO A 136 5.80 -26.01 -4.74
N GLU A 137 6.99 -26.37 -5.21
CA GLU A 137 7.77 -27.53 -4.75
C GLU A 137 8.50 -27.27 -3.44
N LEU A 138 8.72 -26.03 -3.03
CA LEU A 138 9.44 -25.71 -1.81
C LEU A 138 8.54 -25.84 -0.57
N LYS A 139 9.06 -26.52 0.46
CA LYS A 139 8.37 -26.63 1.74
C LYS A 139 8.29 -25.27 2.44
N VAL A 140 7.11 -24.89 2.92
CA VAL A 140 6.95 -23.71 3.78
C VAL A 140 7.03 -24.14 5.24
N ILE A 141 7.82 -23.42 6.05
CA ILE A 141 7.94 -23.59 7.49
C ILE A 141 7.52 -22.28 8.16
N ALA A 142 6.45 -22.35 8.95
CA ALA A 142 5.87 -21.19 9.65
C ALA A 142 5.87 -21.44 11.17
N PRO A 143 6.97 -21.12 11.87
CA PRO A 143 7.16 -21.47 13.27
C PRO A 143 6.02 -21.06 14.21
N TRP A 144 5.41 -19.90 13.98
CA TRP A 144 4.26 -19.44 14.78
C TRP A 144 3.05 -20.39 14.77
N ARG A 145 2.95 -21.31 13.84
CA ARG A 145 1.91 -22.35 13.77
C ARG A 145 2.35 -23.68 14.36
N GLU A 146 3.65 -23.84 14.66
CA GLU A 146 4.24 -25.12 15.00
C GLU A 146 4.84 -25.14 16.40
N TRP A 147 5.44 -24.02 16.84
CA TRP A 147 6.13 -23.96 18.13
C TRP A 147 5.17 -23.78 19.32
N THR A 148 5.69 -24.00 20.53
CA THR A 148 4.91 -23.89 21.76
C THR A 148 4.93 -22.48 22.38
N LEU A 149 5.71 -21.56 21.82
CA LEU A 149 5.79 -20.16 22.28
C LEU A 149 4.47 -19.45 21.94
N LYS A 150 3.82 -18.86 22.96
CA LYS A 150 2.48 -18.26 22.81
C LYS A 150 2.47 -16.76 23.02
N SER A 151 3.49 -16.23 23.68
CA SER A 151 3.58 -14.82 24.05
C SER A 151 4.92 -14.22 23.66
N ARG A 152 4.99 -12.89 23.70
CA ARG A 152 6.24 -12.16 23.54
C ARG A 152 7.22 -12.50 24.65
N GLU A 153 6.74 -12.71 25.88
CA GLU A 153 7.52 -13.11 27.05
C GLU A 153 8.19 -14.47 26.80
N ASP A 154 7.44 -15.46 26.30
CA ASP A 154 8.00 -16.77 25.94
C ASP A 154 9.14 -16.63 24.91
N CYS A 155 8.96 -15.74 23.93
CA CYS A 155 9.99 -15.46 22.91
C CYS A 155 11.24 -14.80 23.51
N LEU A 156 11.07 -13.89 24.47
CA LEU A 156 12.18 -13.25 25.19
C LEU A 156 12.94 -14.25 26.06
N ASP A 157 12.23 -15.10 26.80
CA ASP A 157 12.81 -16.15 27.62
C ASP A 157 13.58 -17.17 26.76
N TYR A 158 13.02 -17.55 25.61
CA TYR A 158 13.70 -18.41 24.64
C TYR A 158 14.99 -17.78 24.11
N ALA A 159 14.96 -16.48 23.81
CA ALA A 159 16.12 -15.73 23.34
C ALA A 159 17.21 -15.64 24.44
N GLU A 160 16.83 -15.34 25.67
CA GLU A 160 17.74 -15.24 26.84
C GLU A 160 18.47 -16.57 27.11
N GLN A 161 17.72 -17.68 27.14
CA GLN A 161 18.29 -19.04 27.33
C GLN A 161 19.35 -19.41 26.30
N ARG A 162 19.34 -18.78 25.12
CA ARG A 162 20.29 -19.04 24.00
C ARG A 162 21.30 -17.92 23.79
N GLY A 163 21.32 -16.92 24.68
CA GLY A 163 22.23 -15.78 24.58
C GLY A 163 22.01 -14.92 23.34
N ILE A 164 20.78 -14.90 22.80
CA ILE A 164 20.43 -14.08 21.65
C ILE A 164 20.18 -12.66 22.14
N SER A 165 21.05 -11.73 21.69
CA SER A 165 20.86 -10.30 22.00
C SER A 165 19.64 -9.77 21.24
N VAL A 166 18.62 -9.38 21.95
CA VAL A 166 17.44 -8.70 21.37
C VAL A 166 17.34 -7.29 21.93
N THR A 167 17.28 -6.30 21.03
CA THR A 167 17.04 -4.89 21.37
C THR A 167 15.58 -4.63 21.77
N ALA A 168 14.76 -5.69 21.78
CA ALA A 168 13.36 -5.63 22.16
C ALA A 168 13.27 -5.43 23.69
N SER A 169 13.04 -4.20 24.15
CA SER A 169 12.66 -3.96 25.53
C SER A 169 11.24 -4.48 25.77
N ARG A 170 10.96 -4.93 27.01
CA ARG A 170 9.59 -5.26 27.47
C ARG A 170 8.64 -4.06 27.35
N GLU A 171 9.18 -2.86 27.13
CA GLU A 171 8.47 -1.58 27.07
C GLU A 171 8.01 -1.16 25.66
N LYS A 172 8.40 -1.87 24.58
CA LYS A 172 7.90 -1.53 23.22
C LYS A 172 6.46 -1.99 23.07
N ILE A 173 5.53 -1.07 23.27
CA ILE A 173 4.09 -1.28 23.27
C ILE A 173 3.56 -1.55 21.86
N HIS A 174 4.13 -0.89 20.84
CA HIS A 174 3.66 -0.97 19.45
C HIS A 174 4.49 -1.94 18.59
N SER A 175 3.80 -2.71 17.76
CA SER A 175 4.39 -3.35 16.59
C SER A 175 4.44 -2.34 15.42
N ARG A 176 5.59 -2.23 14.77
CA ARG A 176 5.82 -1.30 13.66
C ARG A 176 6.40 -2.02 12.46
N ASP A 177 5.90 -1.68 11.27
CA ASP A 177 6.44 -2.14 10.00
C ASP A 177 6.71 -0.91 9.11
N ARG A 178 7.98 -0.71 8.75
CA ARG A 178 8.46 0.45 8.00
C ARG A 178 9.04 0.03 6.67
N ASN A 179 8.78 0.83 5.65
CA ASN A 179 9.47 0.80 4.36
C ASN A 179 9.49 2.23 3.76
N LEU A 180 10.04 2.39 2.56
CA LEU A 180 10.08 3.70 1.88
C LEU A 180 8.71 4.35 1.72
N TRP A 181 7.65 3.55 1.56
CA TRP A 181 6.32 4.05 1.26
C TRP A 181 5.54 4.44 2.50
N HIS A 182 5.72 3.71 3.61
CA HIS A 182 4.90 3.92 4.79
C HIS A 182 5.54 3.44 6.11
N LEU A 183 4.84 3.77 7.19
CA LEU A 183 5.05 3.20 8.52
C LEU A 183 3.69 2.79 9.11
N SER A 184 3.58 1.54 9.59
CA SER A 184 2.41 1.07 10.33
C SER A 184 2.66 1.02 11.83
N HIS A 185 1.60 1.20 12.60
CA HIS A 185 1.57 1.09 14.06
C HIS A 185 0.37 0.23 14.47
N GLU A 186 0.62 -0.83 15.23
CA GLU A 186 -0.39 -1.73 15.80
C GLU A 186 -0.05 -2.05 17.26
N GLY A 187 -1.04 -2.47 18.03
CA GLY A 187 -0.86 -2.89 19.43
C GLY A 187 -0.97 -1.76 20.45
N GLY A 188 -0.74 -2.09 21.74
CA GLY A 188 -0.82 -1.13 22.82
C GLY A 188 -2.21 -0.50 22.99
N GLU A 189 -2.27 0.83 23.16
CA GLU A 189 -3.52 1.58 23.28
C GLU A 189 -4.41 1.50 22.04
N LEU A 190 -3.82 1.15 20.89
CA LEU A 190 -4.55 1.04 19.61
C LEU A 190 -5.44 -0.22 19.55
N GLU A 191 -5.23 -1.21 20.42
CA GLU A 191 -6.05 -2.43 20.46
C GLU A 191 -7.50 -2.14 20.85
N ASP A 192 -7.72 -1.09 21.64
CA ASP A 192 -9.08 -0.60 21.94
C ASP A 192 -9.43 0.57 21.00
N PRO A 193 -10.39 0.39 20.09
CA PRO A 193 -10.80 1.45 19.17
C PRO A 193 -11.43 2.67 19.84
N ALA A 194 -11.78 2.60 21.12
CA ALA A 194 -12.24 3.73 21.90
C ALA A 194 -11.12 4.71 22.32
N ASN A 195 -9.86 4.27 22.26
CA ASN A 195 -8.72 5.11 22.58
C ASN A 195 -8.24 5.91 21.37
N ALA A 196 -7.95 7.19 21.56
CA ALA A 196 -7.21 7.95 20.55
C ALA A 196 -5.74 7.49 20.51
N PRO A 197 -5.09 7.45 19.31
CA PRO A 197 -3.65 7.26 19.23
C PRO A 197 -2.92 8.36 19.98
N PHE A 198 -1.88 8.00 20.76
CA PHE A 198 -1.01 9.00 21.37
C PHE A 198 -0.23 9.77 20.28
N GLU A 199 0.12 11.02 20.56
CA GLU A 199 0.95 11.78 19.62
C GLU A 199 2.32 11.12 19.38
N SER A 200 2.87 10.45 20.40
CA SER A 200 4.12 9.67 20.32
C SER A 200 4.04 8.43 19.44
N THR A 201 2.85 8.00 19.03
CA THR A 201 2.65 6.90 18.09
C THR A 201 3.18 7.28 16.71
N TRP A 202 2.95 8.52 16.29
CA TRP A 202 3.34 9.05 14.98
C TRP A 202 4.83 9.37 14.92
N GLN A 203 5.53 8.92 13.88
CA GLN A 203 6.99 9.04 13.76
C GLN A 203 7.47 9.70 12.46
N MET A 204 6.67 9.63 11.39
CA MET A 204 6.99 10.26 10.11
C MET A 204 6.37 11.65 9.97
N THR A 205 5.34 11.94 10.76
CA THR A 205 4.53 13.15 10.61
C THR A 205 4.50 13.95 11.89
N LYS A 206 4.61 15.28 11.77
CA LYS A 206 4.32 16.21 12.85
C LYS A 206 2.83 16.23 13.19
N SER A 207 2.49 16.72 14.40
CA SER A 207 1.10 17.05 14.70
C SER A 207 0.65 18.25 13.87
N PRO A 208 -0.65 18.41 13.58
CA PRO A 208 -1.16 19.63 12.94
C PRO A 208 -0.82 20.92 13.71
N GLN A 209 -0.70 20.83 15.04
CA GLN A 209 -0.31 21.96 15.90
C GLN A 209 1.14 22.38 15.67
N ASP A 210 2.04 21.41 15.50
CA ASP A 210 3.49 21.62 15.34
C ASP A 210 3.91 21.83 13.86
N ALA A 211 2.97 21.66 12.93
CA ALA A 211 3.20 21.95 11.52
C ALA A 211 3.31 23.45 11.25
N PRO A 212 4.03 23.87 10.19
CA PRO A 212 4.24 25.29 9.88
C PRO A 212 2.95 26.10 9.79
N ASP A 213 2.97 27.34 10.31
CA ASP A 213 1.86 28.30 10.23
C ASP A 213 1.75 29.03 8.87
N ARG A 214 2.46 28.54 7.87
CA ARG A 214 2.42 29.06 6.49
C ARG A 214 2.12 27.93 5.51
N GLU A 215 1.36 28.26 4.46
CA GLU A 215 1.13 27.37 3.34
C GLU A 215 2.47 27.03 2.65
N GLU A 216 2.67 25.75 2.34
CA GLU A 216 3.75 25.28 1.50
C GLU A 216 3.17 24.71 0.21
N THR A 217 3.80 24.98 -0.93
CA THR A 217 3.41 24.41 -2.22
C THR A 217 4.41 23.36 -2.68
N VAL A 218 3.89 22.30 -3.30
CA VAL A 218 4.70 21.26 -3.94
C VAL A 218 4.09 20.91 -5.30
N THR A 219 4.92 20.88 -6.33
CA THR A 219 4.52 20.47 -7.68
C THR A 219 5.09 19.10 -7.98
N ILE A 220 4.22 18.13 -8.32
CA ILE A 220 4.61 16.76 -8.67
C ILE A 220 4.38 16.59 -10.17
N GLY A 221 5.42 16.19 -10.89
CA GLY A 221 5.36 15.87 -12.30
C GLY A 221 5.27 14.38 -12.56
N PHE A 222 4.47 14.01 -13.56
CA PHE A 222 4.21 12.63 -13.94
C PHE A 222 4.53 12.39 -15.42
N ALA A 223 5.01 11.20 -15.73
CA ALA A 223 5.14 10.66 -17.07
C ALA A 223 4.43 9.31 -17.13
N GLN A 224 3.38 9.22 -17.95
CA GLN A 224 2.54 8.01 -18.08
C GLN A 224 2.08 7.46 -16.71
N GLY A 225 1.59 8.36 -15.84
CA GLY A 225 1.09 8.04 -14.51
C GLY A 225 2.16 7.75 -13.44
N THR A 226 3.44 7.72 -13.81
CA THR A 226 4.55 7.51 -12.88
C THR A 226 5.10 8.86 -12.42
N PRO A 227 5.27 9.13 -11.10
CA PRO A 227 5.87 10.35 -10.63
C PRO A 227 7.36 10.40 -10.99
N VAL A 228 7.84 11.50 -11.56
CA VAL A 228 9.20 11.64 -12.09
C VAL A 228 9.91 12.92 -11.66
N SER A 229 9.19 13.88 -11.07
CA SER A 229 9.81 15.13 -10.62
C SER A 229 9.07 15.76 -9.45
N VAL A 230 9.80 16.54 -8.65
CA VAL A 230 9.26 17.37 -7.57
C VAL A 230 9.77 18.81 -7.79
N ASN A 231 8.86 19.79 -7.80
CA ASN A 231 9.16 21.19 -8.03
C ASN A 231 10.00 21.47 -9.30
N GLY A 232 9.77 20.67 -10.35
CA GLY A 232 10.47 20.76 -11.63
C GLY A 232 11.81 20.01 -11.71
N GLU A 233 12.35 19.54 -10.59
CA GLU A 233 13.55 18.72 -10.54
C GLU A 233 13.22 17.24 -10.79
N LYS A 234 13.87 16.62 -11.78
CA LYS A 234 13.77 15.17 -12.04
C LYS A 234 14.55 14.38 -10.98
N LEU A 235 13.92 13.43 -10.37
CA LEU A 235 14.48 12.61 -9.30
C LEU A 235 14.31 11.12 -9.60
N GLY A 236 15.24 10.31 -9.12
CA GLY A 236 15.06 8.87 -9.05
C GLY A 236 13.96 8.48 -8.05
N PRO A 237 13.41 7.26 -8.17
CA PRO A 237 12.23 6.86 -7.39
C PRO A 237 12.44 6.97 -5.88
N ILE A 238 13.59 6.56 -5.37
CA ILE A 238 13.92 6.60 -3.94
C ILE A 238 13.95 8.04 -3.45
N SER A 239 14.77 8.90 -4.05
CA SER A 239 14.90 10.32 -3.64
C SER A 239 13.59 11.08 -3.78
N LEU A 240 12.76 10.76 -4.79
CA LEU A 240 11.46 11.36 -4.99
C LEU A 240 10.51 11.06 -3.82
N VAL A 241 10.42 9.78 -3.44
CA VAL A 241 9.53 9.35 -2.36
C VAL A 241 10.03 9.86 -1.00
N GLU A 242 11.34 9.81 -0.75
CA GLU A 242 11.96 10.36 0.47
C GLU A 242 11.68 11.85 0.63
N LEU A 243 11.88 12.65 -0.43
CA LEU A 243 11.61 14.08 -0.41
C LEU A 243 10.11 14.37 -0.17
N LEU A 244 9.21 13.63 -0.80
CA LEU A 244 7.77 13.79 -0.58
C LEU A 244 7.32 13.33 0.80
N ASN A 245 7.97 12.30 1.37
CA ASN A 245 7.76 11.89 2.76
C ASN A 245 8.17 13.00 3.73
N GLU A 246 9.31 13.65 3.48
CA GLU A 246 9.77 14.79 4.30
C GLU A 246 8.80 15.98 4.20
N ILE A 247 8.41 16.37 2.97
CA ILE A 247 7.48 17.47 2.74
C ILE A 247 6.12 17.19 3.38
N GLY A 248 5.54 16.02 3.12
CA GLY A 248 4.25 15.63 3.69
C GLY A 248 4.30 15.52 5.22
N GLY A 249 5.35 14.90 5.75
CA GLY A 249 5.53 14.68 7.18
C GLY A 249 5.64 15.98 7.98
N ARG A 250 6.45 16.96 7.51
CA ARG A 250 6.56 18.27 8.20
C ARG A 250 5.27 19.09 8.14
N ASN A 251 4.40 18.83 7.16
CA ASN A 251 3.09 19.47 7.01
C ASN A 251 1.94 18.69 7.66
N ALA A 252 2.23 17.67 8.47
CA ALA A 252 1.27 16.82 9.18
C ALA A 252 0.34 16.00 8.24
N ILE A 253 0.79 15.67 7.04
CA ILE A 253 0.00 14.95 6.02
C ILE A 253 0.31 13.46 6.06
N GLY A 254 -0.70 12.62 5.85
CA GLY A 254 -0.55 11.19 5.62
C GLY A 254 -0.84 10.29 6.81
N ARG A 255 -1.41 10.80 7.91
CA ARG A 255 -1.90 9.99 9.03
C ARG A 255 -3.23 9.37 8.70
N VAL A 256 -3.36 8.07 8.96
CA VAL A 256 -4.61 7.31 8.82
C VAL A 256 -4.81 6.44 10.05
N ASP A 257 -6.00 6.49 10.62
CA ASP A 257 -6.49 5.56 11.64
C ASP A 257 -7.64 4.76 11.01
N LEU A 258 -7.48 3.44 10.95
CA LEU A 258 -8.38 2.56 10.22
C LEU A 258 -8.69 1.30 11.02
N VAL A 259 -9.98 1.01 11.18
CA VAL A 259 -10.45 -0.34 11.53
C VAL A 259 -10.69 -1.08 10.22
N GLU A 260 -9.80 -1.98 9.87
CA GLU A 260 -9.78 -2.72 8.61
C GLU A 260 -10.30 -4.16 8.75
N ASN A 261 -10.74 -4.72 7.64
CA ASN A 261 -11.13 -6.12 7.57
C ASN A 261 -9.97 -6.95 7.03
N ARG A 262 -9.30 -7.72 7.91
CA ARG A 262 -8.23 -8.63 7.50
C ARG A 262 -8.77 -9.78 6.63
N PHE A 263 -7.95 -10.24 5.70
CA PHE A 263 -8.31 -11.37 4.83
C PHE A 263 -8.63 -12.65 5.63
N VAL A 264 -7.98 -12.84 6.77
CA VAL A 264 -8.26 -13.94 7.70
C VAL A 264 -9.59 -13.80 8.48
N GLY A 265 -10.42 -12.80 8.14
CA GLY A 265 -11.78 -12.64 8.69
C GLY A 265 -11.86 -11.88 10.02
N ILE A 266 -10.77 -11.24 10.46
CA ILE A 266 -10.69 -10.51 11.73
C ILE A 266 -10.69 -9.00 11.46
N LYS A 267 -11.46 -8.24 12.25
CA LYS A 267 -11.30 -6.77 12.29
C LYS A 267 -10.05 -6.42 13.09
N SER A 268 -9.26 -5.49 12.57
CA SER A 268 -8.06 -5.00 13.22
C SER A 268 -7.95 -3.50 13.05
N ARG A 269 -7.39 -2.83 14.03
CA ARG A 269 -7.06 -1.41 13.92
C ARG A 269 -5.58 -1.23 13.64
N GLY A 270 -5.27 -0.44 12.62
CA GLY A 270 -3.93 0.01 12.30
C GLY A 270 -3.89 1.52 12.15
N CYS A 271 -2.83 2.15 12.65
CA CYS A 271 -2.48 3.52 12.35
C CYS A 271 -1.35 3.52 11.33
N TYR A 272 -1.49 4.32 10.29
CA TYR A 272 -0.56 4.35 9.16
C TYR A 272 -0.09 5.76 8.90
N GLU A 273 1.19 5.88 8.53
CA GLU A 273 1.77 7.14 8.05
C GLU A 273 2.29 6.91 6.63
N THR A 274 1.74 7.65 5.68
CA THR A 274 2.13 7.56 4.27
C THR A 274 2.18 8.97 3.66
N PRO A 275 3.06 9.85 4.16
CA PRO A 275 3.02 11.25 3.79
C PRO A 275 3.26 11.50 2.31
N GLY A 276 4.35 10.99 1.73
CA GLY A 276 4.65 11.11 0.31
C GLY A 276 3.62 10.43 -0.58
N GLY A 277 3.17 9.24 -0.18
CA GLY A 277 2.14 8.51 -0.90
C GLY A 277 0.81 9.24 -0.97
N THR A 278 0.42 9.93 0.09
CA THR A 278 -0.79 10.77 0.10
C THR A 278 -0.68 11.90 -0.91
N LEU A 279 0.47 12.58 -0.97
CA LEU A 279 0.72 13.65 -1.94
C LEU A 279 0.70 13.11 -3.38
N ILE A 280 1.41 12.00 -3.64
CA ILE A 280 1.48 11.38 -4.97
C ILE A 280 0.09 10.98 -5.47
N LEU A 281 -0.69 10.24 -4.64
CA LEU A 281 -2.02 9.78 -5.04
C LEU A 281 -3.01 10.94 -5.23
N THR A 282 -2.93 11.98 -4.40
CA THR A 282 -3.76 13.18 -4.57
C THR A 282 -3.45 13.85 -5.91
N ALA A 283 -2.17 14.10 -6.20
CA ALA A 283 -1.77 14.73 -7.47
C ALA A 283 -2.09 13.84 -8.68
N HIS A 284 -1.87 12.54 -8.60
CA HIS A 284 -2.15 11.60 -9.69
C HIS A 284 -3.64 11.60 -10.07
N ARG A 285 -4.55 11.53 -9.09
CA ARG A 285 -6.01 11.57 -9.32
C ARG A 285 -6.45 12.87 -10.01
N GLU A 286 -5.84 13.98 -9.64
CA GLU A 286 -6.13 15.27 -10.24
C GLU A 286 -5.64 15.38 -11.69
N LEU A 287 -4.54 14.71 -12.02
CA LEU A 287 -4.05 14.63 -13.38
C LEU A 287 -4.93 13.70 -14.24
N GLU A 288 -5.36 12.56 -13.69
CA GLU A 288 -6.32 11.67 -14.35
C GLU A 288 -7.63 12.39 -14.67
N ALA A 289 -8.12 13.22 -13.75
CA ALA A 289 -9.34 14.00 -13.98
C ALA A 289 -9.25 14.97 -15.18
N LEU A 290 -8.04 15.40 -15.56
CA LEU A 290 -7.83 16.18 -16.78
C LEU A 290 -7.79 15.33 -18.05
N CYS A 291 -7.21 14.14 -18.00
CA CYS A 291 -6.76 13.40 -19.18
C CYS A 291 -7.65 12.20 -19.53
N LEU A 292 -8.43 11.67 -18.59
CA LEU A 292 -9.33 10.54 -18.84
C LEU A 292 -10.75 11.02 -19.18
N GLU A 293 -11.37 10.34 -20.13
CA GLU A 293 -12.80 10.56 -20.43
C GLU A 293 -13.68 9.92 -19.34
N ARG A 294 -14.95 10.32 -19.27
CA ARG A 294 -15.87 9.99 -18.17
C ARG A 294 -16.02 8.50 -17.90
N GLU A 295 -16.33 7.71 -18.94
CA GLU A 295 -16.63 6.28 -18.78
C GLU A 295 -15.39 5.51 -18.34
N LEU A 296 -14.24 5.85 -18.89
CA LEU A 296 -12.96 5.26 -18.50
C LEU A 296 -12.60 5.63 -17.05
N THR A 297 -12.81 6.88 -16.66
CA THR A 297 -12.59 7.35 -15.29
C THR A 297 -13.43 6.56 -14.29
N HIS A 298 -14.74 6.42 -14.55
CA HIS A 298 -15.66 5.72 -13.65
C HIS A 298 -15.32 4.23 -13.55
N PHE A 299 -15.11 3.57 -14.69
CA PHE A 299 -14.76 2.15 -14.69
C PHE A 299 -13.41 1.87 -14.00
N LYS A 300 -12.42 2.75 -14.23
CA LYS A 300 -11.13 2.64 -13.56
C LYS A 300 -11.25 2.72 -12.02
N GLN A 301 -12.17 3.51 -11.48
CA GLN A 301 -12.41 3.58 -10.03
C GLN A 301 -12.91 2.24 -9.47
N GLU A 302 -13.75 1.51 -10.19
CA GLU A 302 -14.17 0.16 -9.81
C GLU A 302 -13.01 -0.83 -9.85
N ILE A 303 -12.19 -0.76 -10.89
CA ILE A 303 -10.97 -1.57 -11.04
C ILE A 303 -9.97 -1.28 -9.91
N ALA A 304 -9.82 -0.02 -9.49
CA ALA A 304 -8.94 0.38 -8.39
C ALA A 304 -9.27 -0.34 -7.07
N LEU A 305 -10.56 -0.50 -6.76
CA LEU A 305 -11.01 -1.23 -5.57
C LEU A 305 -10.61 -2.71 -5.64
N LYS A 306 -10.84 -3.35 -6.80
CA LYS A 306 -10.46 -4.76 -7.00
C LYS A 306 -8.94 -4.95 -6.99
N TYR A 307 -8.19 -4.03 -7.57
CA TYR A 307 -6.74 -4.05 -7.53
C TYR A 307 -6.21 -3.94 -6.08
N ALA A 308 -6.77 -3.00 -5.30
CA ALA A 308 -6.41 -2.83 -3.90
C ALA A 308 -6.71 -4.10 -3.06
N GLU A 309 -7.85 -4.75 -3.30
CA GLU A 309 -8.22 -6.01 -2.66
C GLU A 309 -7.22 -7.13 -2.97
N LEU A 310 -6.84 -7.30 -4.24
CA LEU A 310 -5.86 -8.32 -4.64
C LEU A 310 -4.51 -8.08 -3.97
N VAL A 311 -4.02 -6.84 -3.93
CA VAL A 311 -2.77 -6.48 -3.25
C VAL A 311 -2.88 -6.75 -1.76
N TYR A 312 -3.95 -6.30 -1.12
CA TYR A 312 -4.14 -6.46 0.33
C TYR A 312 -4.18 -7.93 0.74
N PHE A 313 -4.80 -8.78 -0.07
CA PHE A 313 -4.91 -10.23 0.15
C PHE A 313 -3.66 -11.02 -0.21
N GLY A 314 -2.62 -10.39 -0.77
CA GLY A 314 -1.38 -11.05 -1.18
C GLY A 314 -1.49 -11.80 -2.50
N LEU A 315 -2.47 -11.47 -3.32
CA LEU A 315 -2.74 -12.10 -4.62
C LEU A 315 -1.97 -11.42 -5.77
N TRP A 316 -0.73 -10.97 -5.48
CA TRP A 316 0.11 -10.25 -6.44
C TRP A 316 0.43 -11.08 -7.68
N PHE A 317 0.80 -12.35 -7.50
CA PHE A 317 1.19 -13.25 -8.59
C PHE A 317 -0.02 -14.06 -9.12
N THR A 318 -1.09 -13.35 -9.49
CA THR A 318 -2.31 -13.98 -10.05
C THR A 318 -2.63 -13.44 -11.43
N PRO A 319 -3.20 -14.28 -12.35
CA PRO A 319 -3.58 -13.84 -13.68
C PRO A 319 -4.55 -12.64 -13.68
N LEU A 320 -5.44 -12.55 -12.68
CA LEU A 320 -6.37 -11.42 -12.59
C LEU A 320 -5.61 -10.11 -12.33
N ARG A 321 -4.64 -10.10 -11.40
CA ARG A 321 -3.84 -8.89 -11.14
C ARG A 321 -3.06 -8.48 -12.41
N GLU A 322 -2.46 -9.44 -13.13
CA GLU A 322 -1.73 -9.18 -14.38
C GLU A 322 -2.64 -8.59 -15.47
N ALA A 323 -3.86 -9.11 -15.60
CA ALA A 323 -4.84 -8.56 -16.53
C ALA A 323 -5.24 -7.12 -16.15
N LEU A 324 -5.40 -6.84 -14.85
CA LEU A 324 -5.67 -5.48 -14.38
C LEU A 324 -4.47 -4.55 -14.59
N ASP A 325 -3.23 -5.02 -14.46
CA ASP A 325 -2.04 -4.22 -14.80
C ASP A 325 -2.05 -3.81 -16.27
N ALA A 326 -2.37 -4.72 -17.19
CA ALA A 326 -2.45 -4.42 -18.60
C ALA A 326 -3.54 -3.36 -18.90
N PHE A 327 -4.71 -3.47 -18.25
CA PHE A 327 -5.76 -2.46 -18.32
C PHE A 327 -5.27 -1.12 -17.80
N VAL A 328 -4.70 -1.09 -16.59
CA VAL A 328 -4.18 0.13 -15.97
C VAL A 328 -3.10 0.77 -16.83
N ALA A 329 -2.13 0.01 -17.31
CA ALA A 329 -1.05 0.51 -18.16
C ALA A 329 -1.61 1.21 -19.41
N GLN A 330 -2.67 0.66 -20.02
CA GLN A 330 -3.34 1.29 -21.16
C GLN A 330 -3.96 2.64 -20.80
N THR A 331 -4.58 2.76 -19.61
CA THR A 331 -5.22 4.02 -19.16
C THR A 331 -4.20 5.12 -18.86
N GLN A 332 -2.94 4.76 -18.58
CA GLN A 332 -1.92 5.70 -18.11
C GLN A 332 -1.10 6.35 -19.23
N LYS A 333 -1.25 5.91 -20.46
CA LYS A 333 -0.43 6.41 -21.60
C LYS A 333 -0.47 7.92 -21.76
N GLU A 334 -1.63 8.53 -21.51
CA GLU A 334 -1.85 9.96 -21.66
C GLU A 334 -1.71 10.74 -20.33
N ILE A 335 -1.43 10.06 -19.22
CA ILE A 335 -1.33 10.68 -17.90
C ILE A 335 0.08 11.27 -17.70
N THR A 336 0.34 12.35 -18.44
CA THR A 336 1.62 13.08 -18.41
C THR A 336 1.34 14.56 -18.16
N GLY A 337 2.04 15.14 -17.19
CA GLY A 337 1.82 16.52 -16.79
C GLY A 337 2.26 16.77 -15.35
N SER A 338 1.74 17.83 -14.74
CA SER A 338 2.08 18.21 -13.37
C SER A 338 0.87 18.72 -12.59
N VAL A 339 0.91 18.51 -11.29
CA VAL A 339 -0.09 19.04 -10.34
C VAL A 339 0.63 19.73 -9.20
N THR A 340 0.20 20.97 -8.89
CA THR A 340 0.67 21.73 -7.74
C THR A 340 -0.33 21.55 -6.59
N LEU A 341 0.17 21.08 -5.47
CA LEU A 341 -0.56 20.94 -4.22
C LEU A 341 -0.19 22.08 -3.27
N LYS A 342 -1.13 22.49 -2.45
CA LYS A 342 -1.00 23.44 -1.35
C LYS A 342 -1.21 22.70 -0.05
N LEU A 343 -0.25 22.79 0.83
CA LEU A 343 -0.14 22.03 2.07
C LEU A 343 -0.26 22.95 3.26
N TYR A 344 -1.17 22.64 4.17
CA TYR A 344 -1.32 23.42 5.40
C TYR A 344 -1.91 22.57 6.53
N LYS A 345 -1.14 22.36 7.60
CA LYS A 345 -1.57 21.73 8.86
C LYS A 345 -2.43 20.47 8.67
N GLY A 346 -1.91 19.50 7.92
CA GLY A 346 -2.57 18.21 7.64
C GLY A 346 -3.54 18.22 6.47
N ASN A 347 -3.82 19.38 5.87
CA ASN A 347 -4.70 19.50 4.72
C ASN A 347 -3.90 19.61 3.43
N VAL A 348 -4.44 19.01 2.38
CA VAL A 348 -3.95 19.12 1.00
C VAL A 348 -5.06 19.74 0.16
N SER A 349 -4.77 20.85 -0.50
CA SER A 349 -5.66 21.47 -1.48
C SER A 349 -4.94 21.60 -2.84
N ILE A 350 -5.73 21.77 -3.89
CA ILE A 350 -5.18 21.81 -5.25
C ILE A 350 -4.86 23.26 -5.62
N GLY A 351 -3.60 23.50 -6.01
CA GLY A 351 -3.15 24.78 -6.52
C GLY A 351 -3.37 24.93 -8.02
N SER A 352 -2.85 23.97 -8.81
CA SER A 352 -3.01 23.97 -10.26
C SER A 352 -2.81 22.57 -10.88
N ARG A 353 -3.20 22.41 -12.12
CA ARG A 353 -3.04 21.21 -12.94
C ARG A 353 -2.58 21.64 -14.33
N ALA A 354 -1.65 20.88 -14.93
CA ALA A 354 -1.19 21.14 -16.30
C ALA A 354 -0.89 19.80 -16.99
N SER A 355 -1.44 19.63 -18.22
CA SER A 355 -1.14 18.51 -19.11
C SER A 355 -1.38 18.92 -20.54
N GLU A 356 -0.49 18.52 -21.46
CA GLU A 356 -0.68 18.66 -22.90
C GLU A 356 -1.78 17.72 -23.42
N ASN A 357 -2.06 16.62 -22.69
CA ASN A 357 -3.09 15.64 -23.01
C ASN A 357 -4.44 15.94 -22.34
N SER A 358 -4.63 17.19 -21.86
CA SER A 358 -5.85 17.59 -21.17
C SER A 358 -7.08 17.54 -22.09
N LEU A 359 -8.13 16.87 -21.65
CA LEU A 359 -9.46 16.90 -22.27
C LEU A 359 -10.30 18.10 -21.82
N TYR A 360 -9.81 18.86 -20.83
CA TYR A 360 -10.49 20.06 -20.35
C TYR A 360 -10.32 21.19 -21.37
N ARG A 361 -11.42 21.58 -22.02
CA ARG A 361 -11.48 22.62 -23.02
C ARG A 361 -12.17 23.85 -22.46
N THR A 362 -11.39 24.93 -22.31
CA THR A 362 -11.89 26.21 -21.76
C THR A 362 -13.01 26.81 -22.63
N ASP A 363 -12.93 26.65 -23.96
CA ASP A 363 -13.94 27.13 -24.91
C ASP A 363 -15.29 26.39 -24.78
N LEU A 364 -15.29 25.15 -24.30
CA LEU A 364 -16.52 24.37 -24.04
C LEU A 364 -17.06 24.54 -22.62
N SER A 365 -16.15 24.72 -21.64
CA SER A 365 -16.53 24.78 -20.22
C SER A 365 -16.82 26.19 -19.70
N SER A 366 -16.45 27.24 -20.46
CA SER A 366 -16.61 28.63 -20.05
C SER A 366 -18.08 29.06 -20.15
N PHE A 367 -18.57 29.73 -19.11
CA PHE A 367 -19.88 30.38 -19.11
C PHE A 367 -19.93 31.69 -19.92
N THR A 368 -18.77 32.23 -20.31
CA THR A 368 -18.62 33.52 -20.97
C THR A 368 -18.17 33.43 -22.44
N MET A 369 -17.65 32.28 -22.87
CA MET A 369 -17.22 32.05 -24.25
C MET A 369 -18.34 31.26 -25.00
N GLY A 370 -18.92 31.85 -26.04
CA GLY A 370 -20.28 31.53 -26.46
C GLY A 370 -20.50 30.60 -27.63
N ASP A 371 -19.54 30.26 -28.51
CA ASP A 371 -19.87 29.70 -29.82
C ASP A 371 -19.34 28.31 -30.16
N SER A 372 -18.64 27.65 -29.22
CA SER A 372 -18.09 26.30 -29.47
C SER A 372 -19.10 25.16 -29.30
N TYR A 373 -20.30 25.45 -28.78
CA TYR A 373 -21.36 24.48 -28.48
C TYR A 373 -22.75 25.12 -28.71
N ASP A 374 -23.59 24.51 -29.56
CA ASP A 374 -24.97 24.94 -29.67
C ASP A 374 -25.81 24.41 -28.50
N GLN A 375 -26.20 25.30 -27.60
CA GLN A 375 -27.00 24.95 -26.42
C GLN A 375 -28.37 24.32 -26.74
N LYS A 376 -28.89 24.51 -27.97
CA LYS A 376 -30.14 23.91 -28.44
C LYS A 376 -30.06 22.39 -28.55
N ASP A 377 -28.87 21.85 -28.82
CA ASP A 377 -28.65 20.40 -28.94
C ASP A 377 -28.99 19.69 -27.61
N ALA A 378 -28.80 20.37 -26.49
CA ALA A 378 -29.12 19.82 -25.16
C ALA A 378 -30.62 19.51 -25.01
N GLU A 379 -31.53 20.26 -25.63
CA GLU A 379 -32.98 20.02 -25.54
C GLU A 379 -33.35 18.64 -26.11
N GLY A 380 -32.80 18.31 -27.29
CA GLY A 380 -33.04 17.02 -27.94
C GLY A 380 -32.50 15.86 -27.13
N PHE A 381 -31.27 15.99 -26.61
CA PHE A 381 -30.63 14.98 -25.74
C PHE A 381 -31.44 14.75 -24.47
N ILE A 382 -31.80 15.81 -23.73
CA ILE A 382 -32.57 15.72 -22.49
C ILE A 382 -33.94 15.06 -22.72
N ARG A 383 -34.61 15.38 -23.82
CA ARG A 383 -35.91 14.83 -24.20
C ARG A 383 -35.84 13.30 -24.37
N ILE A 384 -34.83 12.83 -25.12
CA ILE A 384 -34.62 11.39 -25.36
C ILE A 384 -34.19 10.68 -24.05
N LEU A 385 -33.24 11.22 -23.33
CA LEU A 385 -32.76 10.68 -22.07
C LEU A 385 -33.89 10.60 -21.02
N GLY A 386 -34.84 11.53 -21.05
CA GLY A 386 -35.96 11.60 -20.14
C GLY A 386 -37.14 10.63 -20.46
N LEU A 387 -37.13 9.93 -21.62
CA LEU A 387 -38.24 9.04 -22.00
C LEU A 387 -38.57 7.95 -20.97
N PRO A 388 -37.61 7.21 -20.37
CA PRO A 388 -37.90 6.21 -19.37
C PRO A 388 -38.56 6.82 -18.12
N ALA A 389 -38.01 7.94 -17.62
CA ALA A 389 -38.55 8.63 -16.45
C ALA A 389 -39.99 9.16 -16.69
N ARG A 390 -40.24 9.72 -17.87
CA ARG A 390 -41.55 10.17 -18.29
C ARG A 390 -42.57 9.02 -18.39
N SER A 391 -42.16 7.90 -18.99
CA SER A 391 -43.02 6.71 -19.13
C SER A 391 -43.41 6.14 -17.76
N LEU A 392 -42.45 6.04 -16.84
CA LEU A 392 -42.70 5.59 -15.45
C LEU A 392 -43.66 6.55 -14.70
N ALA A 393 -43.47 7.85 -14.87
CA ALA A 393 -44.34 8.84 -14.23
C ALA A 393 -45.77 8.77 -14.76
N LEU A 394 -45.96 8.58 -16.06
CA LEU A 394 -47.27 8.40 -16.67
C LEU A 394 -47.99 7.13 -16.19
N LEU A 395 -47.23 6.02 -16.12
CA LEU A 395 -47.76 4.75 -15.61
C LEU A 395 -48.22 4.86 -14.15
N LYS A 396 -47.44 5.50 -13.30
CA LYS A 396 -47.80 5.72 -11.89
C LYS A 396 -49.10 6.56 -11.79
N LYS A 397 -49.24 7.64 -12.54
CA LYS A 397 -50.45 8.45 -12.56
C LYS A 397 -51.69 7.67 -13.02
N GLN A 398 -51.56 6.78 -14.01
CA GLN A 398 -52.66 5.91 -14.45
C GLN A 398 -53.08 4.94 -13.33
N GLN A 399 -52.13 4.34 -12.62
CA GLN A 399 -52.42 3.44 -11.48
C GLN A 399 -53.10 4.16 -10.30
N GLU A 400 -52.69 5.38 -10.00
CA GLU A 400 -53.27 6.19 -8.95
C GLU A 400 -54.72 6.61 -9.32
N GLY A 401 -54.96 7.01 -10.57
CA GLY A 401 -56.30 7.30 -11.08
C GLY A 401 -57.26 6.12 -10.99
N THR A 402 -56.80 4.94 -11.39
CA THR A 402 -57.58 3.71 -11.32
C THR A 402 -57.91 3.30 -9.87
N LYS A 403 -56.97 3.50 -8.92
CA LYS A 403 -57.24 3.26 -7.49
C LYS A 403 -58.28 4.22 -6.90
N GLN A 404 -58.28 5.49 -7.32
CA GLN A 404 -59.29 6.46 -6.84
C GLN A 404 -60.70 6.19 -7.42
N GLU A 405 -60.77 5.65 -8.63
CA GLU A 405 -62.07 5.24 -9.23
C GLU A 405 -62.61 3.94 -8.60
N SER A 406 -61.77 3.03 -8.18
CA SER A 406 -62.17 1.77 -7.52
C SER A 406 -62.58 1.93 -6.06
N LEU A 407 -62.32 3.10 -5.46
CA LEU A 407 -62.68 3.45 -4.09
C LEU A 407 -63.94 4.33 -4.01
N LYS A 408 -64.52 4.69 -5.17
CA LYS A 408 -65.83 5.35 -5.27
C LYS A 408 -66.90 4.34 -5.65
#